data_c537cf46da42fe695de481977483de55
#
_entry.id   c537cf46da42fe695de481977483de55
#
_cell.length_a   1.000
_cell.length_b   1.000
_cell.length_c   1.000
_cell.angle_alpha   90.00
_cell.angle_beta   90.00
_cell.angle_gamma   90.00
#
_symmetry.space_group_name_H-M   'P 1'
#
loop_
_entity.id
_entity.type
_entity.pdbx_description
1 polymer ?
#
loop_
_entity_poly.entity_id
_entity_poly.type
_entity_poly.pdbx_seq_one_letter_code
_entity_poly.pdbx_strand_id
1 'polypeptide(L)'
;LKAVDKDYILGFMEYLKSATQKHSKKEKLINVNSQICYLKELNYCLKYAVVEDVLSTNPMNKIKNEDKPKRKRTEREYLTMDEIRLLSQTHFYNEMLKRAFLFSCFCGLRHSDIAALTWENLRKDKAGNTQLHIIQQKTQEIISLPLSPEALKQLPKRGKALDTDRVFNGLISLGRTNEILSRWGKDAGIQKHITFHVARHTHATMMITLGADIYTVSKLLGHTNIQTTQ
;
A
#
# COMPACT_ATOMS: atom_id res chain seq x y z
N LEU A 1 29.79 -16.02 -18.94
CA LEU A 1 28.58 -16.63 -18.35
C LEU A 1 28.78 -18.03 -17.76
N LYS A 2 30.03 -18.57 -17.77
CA LYS A 2 30.34 -19.82 -17.06
C LYS A 2 30.14 -19.81 -15.56
N ALA A 3 29.78 -18.64 -14.99
CA ALA A 3 29.73 -18.43 -13.55
C ALA A 3 28.30 -18.47 -12.94
N VAL A 4 27.23 -18.62 -13.73
CA VAL A 4 25.86 -18.63 -13.17
C VAL A 4 25.33 -20.06 -13.18
N ASP A 5 25.76 -20.81 -12.19
CA ASP A 5 25.32 -22.18 -11.92
C ASP A 5 24.55 -22.31 -10.62
N LYS A 6 24.31 -23.55 -10.15
CA LYS A 6 23.64 -23.84 -8.88
C LYS A 6 24.39 -23.22 -7.69
N ASP A 7 25.72 -23.32 -7.70
CA ASP A 7 26.54 -22.88 -6.57
C ASP A 7 26.56 -21.35 -6.48
N TYR A 8 26.56 -20.66 -7.63
CA TYR A 8 26.34 -19.21 -7.67
C TYR A 8 25.00 -18.82 -7.00
N ILE A 9 23.90 -19.52 -7.31
CA ILE A 9 22.59 -19.23 -6.72
C ILE A 9 22.61 -19.45 -5.20
N LEU A 10 23.20 -20.55 -4.74
CA LEU A 10 23.35 -20.83 -3.31
C LEU A 10 24.19 -19.76 -2.61
N GLY A 11 25.32 -19.37 -3.21
CA GLY A 11 26.17 -18.29 -2.70
C GLY A 11 25.43 -16.95 -2.65
N PHE A 12 24.62 -16.63 -3.67
CA PHE A 12 23.80 -15.42 -3.65
C PHE A 12 22.72 -15.45 -2.55
N MET A 13 22.09 -16.61 -2.33
CA MET A 13 21.13 -16.77 -1.23
C MET A 13 21.79 -16.58 0.14
N GLU A 14 23.00 -17.09 0.33
CA GLU A 14 23.75 -16.89 1.58
C GLU A 14 24.17 -15.43 1.77
N TYR A 15 24.66 -14.79 0.71
CA TYR A 15 24.95 -13.35 0.71
C TYR A 15 23.73 -12.52 1.14
N LEU A 16 22.52 -12.84 0.62
CA LEU A 16 21.30 -12.10 0.98
C LEU A 16 20.94 -12.20 2.46
N LYS A 17 21.37 -13.24 3.18
CA LYS A 17 21.12 -13.37 4.63
C LYS A 17 21.95 -12.37 5.44
N SER A 18 23.15 -12.04 4.99
CA SER A 18 24.08 -11.11 5.65
C SER A 18 24.05 -9.70 5.07
N ALA A 19 23.42 -9.51 3.91
CA ALA A 19 23.35 -8.22 3.25
C ALA A 19 22.51 -7.18 4.01
N THR A 20 22.99 -5.94 4.04
CA THR A 20 22.35 -4.82 4.70
C THR A 20 21.53 -3.95 3.73
N GLN A 21 20.55 -3.22 4.24
CA GLN A 21 19.74 -2.29 3.46
C GLN A 21 20.55 -1.04 3.11
N LYS A 22 20.78 -0.80 1.82
CA LYS A 22 21.66 0.25 1.27
C LYS A 22 21.33 1.69 1.74
N HIS A 23 20.09 1.96 2.11
CA HIS A 23 19.64 3.31 2.51
C HIS A 23 19.18 3.38 3.97
N SER A 24 19.47 2.38 4.79
CA SER A 24 19.16 2.41 6.21
C SER A 24 20.24 3.20 6.97
N LYS A 25 19.82 4.15 7.81
CA LYS A 25 20.74 4.89 8.71
C LYS A 25 21.36 3.97 9.79
N LYS A 26 20.83 2.78 9.98
CA LYS A 26 21.38 1.72 10.83
C LYS A 26 21.64 0.51 9.96
N GLU A 27 22.70 -0.22 10.22
CA GLU A 27 22.99 -1.50 9.58
C GLU A 27 21.85 -2.49 9.85
N LYS A 28 20.85 -2.48 9.00
CA LYS A 28 19.69 -3.36 9.09
C LYS A 28 19.78 -4.41 7.98
N LEU A 29 19.78 -5.68 8.36
CA LEU A 29 19.76 -6.79 7.41
C LEU A 29 18.52 -6.74 6.51
N ILE A 30 18.68 -7.26 5.30
CA ILE A 30 17.57 -7.47 4.36
C ILE A 30 16.62 -8.51 4.95
N ASN A 31 15.34 -8.16 5.08
CA ASN A 31 14.34 -9.10 5.58
C ASN A 31 14.05 -10.23 4.56
N VAL A 32 13.58 -11.37 5.06
CA VAL A 32 13.33 -12.58 4.25
C VAL A 32 12.40 -12.32 3.06
N ASN A 33 11.38 -11.48 3.21
CA ASN A 33 10.46 -11.18 2.11
C ASN A 33 11.17 -10.37 1.00
N SER A 34 12.11 -9.49 1.35
CA SER A 34 12.96 -8.78 0.37
C SER A 34 13.95 -9.73 -0.31
N GLN A 35 14.53 -10.68 0.43
CA GLN A 35 15.37 -11.73 -0.15
C GLN A 35 14.60 -12.53 -1.21
N ILE A 36 13.34 -12.90 -0.94
CA ILE A 36 12.46 -13.57 -1.89
C ILE A 36 12.22 -12.71 -3.14
N CYS A 37 12.04 -11.38 -2.98
CA CYS A 37 11.90 -10.49 -4.14
C CYS A 37 13.15 -10.49 -5.00
N TYR A 38 14.35 -10.35 -4.42
CA TYR A 38 15.60 -10.39 -5.18
C TYR A 38 15.80 -11.74 -5.92
N LEU A 39 15.45 -12.85 -5.27
CA LEU A 39 15.52 -14.18 -5.90
C LEU A 39 14.50 -14.32 -7.05
N LYS A 40 13.32 -13.71 -6.94
CA LYS A 40 12.36 -13.69 -8.04
C LYS A 40 12.84 -12.89 -9.23
N GLU A 41 13.43 -11.72 -9.00
CA GLU A 41 14.02 -10.90 -10.07
C GLU A 41 15.16 -11.63 -10.76
N LEU A 42 16.08 -12.22 -9.98
CA LEU A 42 17.15 -13.05 -10.55
C LEU A 42 16.58 -14.21 -11.39
N ASN A 43 15.57 -14.92 -10.87
CA ASN A 43 14.93 -16.03 -11.60
C ASN A 43 14.26 -15.54 -12.90
N TYR A 44 13.69 -14.34 -12.89
CA TYR A 44 13.11 -13.73 -14.08
C TYR A 44 14.19 -13.48 -15.14
N CYS A 45 15.32 -12.87 -14.76
CA CYS A 45 16.45 -12.65 -15.65
C CYS A 45 17.02 -13.97 -16.20
N LEU A 46 17.13 -15.01 -15.36
CA LEU A 46 17.64 -16.33 -15.79
C LEU A 46 16.67 -17.03 -16.75
N LYS A 47 15.35 -16.89 -16.55
CA LYS A 47 14.36 -17.39 -17.52
C LYS A 47 14.50 -16.70 -18.87
N TYR A 48 14.69 -15.37 -18.86
CA TYR A 48 14.90 -14.62 -20.09
C TYR A 48 16.18 -15.04 -20.80
N ALA A 49 17.27 -15.26 -20.04
CA ALA A 49 18.54 -15.77 -20.61
C ALA A 49 18.41 -17.16 -21.26
N VAL A 50 17.46 -18.00 -20.79
CA VAL A 50 17.16 -19.27 -21.45
C VAL A 50 16.37 -19.06 -22.75
N VAL A 51 15.42 -18.10 -22.75
CA VAL A 51 14.65 -17.76 -23.97
C VAL A 51 15.55 -17.20 -25.08
N GLU A 52 16.58 -16.43 -24.70
CA GLU A 52 17.56 -15.84 -25.62
C GLU A 52 18.74 -16.77 -25.92
N ASP A 53 18.63 -18.06 -25.63
CA ASP A 53 19.67 -19.08 -25.86
C ASP A 53 21.07 -18.78 -25.25
N VAL A 54 21.10 -17.86 -24.26
CA VAL A 54 22.32 -17.53 -23.50
C VAL A 54 22.64 -18.63 -22.48
N LEU A 55 21.62 -19.27 -21.95
CA LEU A 55 21.69 -20.42 -21.04
C LEU A 55 20.85 -21.58 -21.60
N SER A 56 21.42 -22.80 -21.55
CA SER A 56 20.68 -24.00 -21.95
C SER A 56 19.58 -24.39 -20.97
N THR A 57 19.75 -24.09 -19.68
CA THR A 57 18.78 -24.37 -18.62
C THR A 57 18.86 -23.33 -17.50
N ASN A 58 17.74 -23.07 -16.86
CA ASN A 58 17.71 -22.15 -15.72
C ASN A 58 18.29 -22.85 -14.46
N PRO A 59 19.43 -22.40 -13.91
CA PRO A 59 20.05 -23.03 -12.75
C PRO A 59 19.19 -22.93 -11.47
N MET A 60 18.26 -21.99 -11.39
CA MET A 60 17.29 -21.89 -10.27
C MET A 60 16.41 -23.14 -10.15
N ASN A 61 16.18 -23.89 -11.24
CA ASN A 61 15.41 -25.13 -11.23
C ASN A 61 16.09 -26.26 -10.45
N LYS A 62 17.42 -26.17 -10.27
CA LYS A 62 18.21 -27.14 -9.50
C LYS A 62 18.17 -26.89 -7.99
N ILE A 63 17.58 -25.74 -7.54
CA ILE A 63 17.44 -25.41 -6.13
C ILE A 63 16.16 -26.03 -5.60
N LYS A 64 16.25 -26.85 -4.58
CA LYS A 64 15.10 -27.46 -3.93
C LYS A 64 14.23 -26.40 -3.25
N ASN A 65 12.91 -26.65 -3.18
CA ASN A 65 11.99 -25.70 -2.56
C ASN A 65 12.20 -25.55 -1.05
N GLU A 66 12.74 -26.59 -0.39
CA GLU A 66 13.11 -26.56 1.02
C GLU A 66 14.26 -25.59 1.34
N ASP A 67 15.21 -25.41 0.37
CA ASP A 67 16.35 -24.52 0.51
C ASP A 67 15.99 -23.05 0.26
N LYS A 68 14.86 -22.78 -0.42
CA LYS A 68 14.43 -21.42 -0.73
C LYS A 68 13.85 -20.73 0.52
N PRO A 69 14.10 -19.43 0.71
CA PRO A 69 13.53 -18.69 1.82
C PRO A 69 12.00 -18.73 1.76
N LYS A 70 11.37 -19.06 2.90
CA LYS A 70 9.91 -19.10 3.02
C LYS A 70 9.38 -17.74 3.43
N ARG A 71 8.26 -17.33 2.81
CA ARG A 71 7.62 -16.05 3.09
C ARG A 71 7.19 -15.98 4.55
N LYS A 72 7.66 -14.94 5.25
CA LYS A 72 7.18 -14.61 6.58
C LYS A 72 5.91 -13.76 6.46
N ARG A 73 4.81 -14.22 7.07
CA ARG A 73 3.61 -13.40 7.21
C ARG A 73 3.96 -12.20 8.11
N THR A 74 3.62 -11.01 7.66
CA THR A 74 3.68 -9.79 8.47
C THR A 74 2.25 -9.46 8.86
N GLU A 75 2.01 -9.31 10.15
CA GLU A 75 0.76 -8.74 10.62
C GLU A 75 0.63 -7.31 10.08
N ARG A 76 -0.53 -7.01 9.54
CA ARG A 76 -0.82 -5.69 8.99
C ARG A 76 -1.56 -4.91 10.05
N GLU A 77 -0.99 -3.79 10.45
CA GLU A 77 -1.65 -2.92 11.40
C GLU A 77 -2.84 -2.22 10.77
N TYR A 78 -3.87 -2.04 11.57
CA TYR A 78 -5.05 -1.24 11.25
C TYR A 78 -5.46 -0.44 12.50
N LEU A 79 -6.23 0.62 12.31
CA LEU A 79 -6.75 1.46 13.38
C LEU A 79 -8.16 1.02 13.77
N THR A 80 -8.43 0.99 15.08
CA THR A 80 -9.78 0.86 15.60
C THR A 80 -10.55 2.18 15.43
N MET A 81 -11.88 2.15 15.59
CA MET A 81 -12.69 3.39 15.55
C MET A 81 -12.30 4.37 16.66
N ASP A 82 -11.89 3.87 17.83
CA ASP A 82 -11.44 4.72 18.92
C ASP A 82 -10.09 5.35 18.63
N GLU A 83 -9.16 4.62 17.99
CA GLU A 83 -7.89 5.19 17.54
C GLU A 83 -8.10 6.25 16.44
N ILE A 84 -9.07 6.05 15.52
CA ILE A 84 -9.42 7.06 14.51
C ILE A 84 -9.99 8.32 15.19
N ARG A 85 -10.86 8.17 16.19
CA ARG A 85 -11.39 9.30 16.97
C ARG A 85 -10.28 10.04 17.69
N LEU A 86 -9.37 9.31 18.35
CA LEU A 86 -8.22 9.87 19.04
C LEU A 86 -7.33 10.68 18.09
N LEU A 87 -7.00 10.12 16.93
CA LEU A 87 -6.27 10.85 15.87
C LEU A 87 -7.01 12.09 15.42
N SER A 88 -8.32 12.01 15.21
CA SER A 88 -9.12 13.15 14.76
C SER A 88 -9.10 14.31 15.76
N GLN A 89 -9.03 14.03 17.06
CA GLN A 89 -8.98 15.00 18.14
C GLN A 89 -7.57 15.52 18.41
N THR A 90 -6.53 14.74 18.07
CA THR A 90 -5.14 15.13 18.29
C THR A 90 -4.74 16.24 17.33
N HIS A 91 -4.05 17.25 17.86
CA HIS A 91 -3.52 18.36 17.06
C HIS A 91 -2.57 17.82 15.98
N PHE A 92 -2.71 18.36 14.78
CA PHE A 92 -1.82 18.04 13.66
C PHE A 92 -1.58 19.27 12.80
N TYR A 93 -0.34 19.66 12.65
CA TYR A 93 0.03 20.91 11.98
C TYR A 93 -0.32 20.94 10.47
N ASN A 94 -0.47 19.76 9.83
CA ASN A 94 -0.86 19.64 8.42
C ASN A 94 -2.30 19.15 8.30
N GLU A 95 -3.24 20.08 8.39
CA GLU A 95 -4.68 19.78 8.36
C GLU A 95 -5.11 19.08 7.06
N MET A 96 -4.48 19.43 5.91
CA MET A 96 -4.81 18.80 4.64
C MET A 96 -4.40 17.32 4.62
N LEU A 97 -3.21 17.00 5.14
CA LEU A 97 -2.76 15.62 5.27
C LEU A 97 -3.60 14.83 6.29
N LYS A 98 -4.00 15.46 7.40
CA LYS A 98 -4.91 14.87 8.39
C LYS A 98 -6.22 14.43 7.71
N ARG A 99 -6.85 15.35 7.00
CA ARG A 99 -8.10 15.08 6.25
C ARG A 99 -7.91 13.99 5.22
N ALA A 100 -6.84 14.04 4.42
CA ALA A 100 -6.53 13.04 3.40
C ALA A 100 -6.36 11.64 4.00
N PHE A 101 -5.66 11.53 5.14
CA PHE A 101 -5.45 10.25 5.84
C PHE A 101 -6.78 9.71 6.40
N LEU A 102 -7.54 10.53 7.12
CA LEU A 102 -8.84 10.13 7.68
C LEU A 102 -9.85 9.79 6.56
N PHE A 103 -9.86 10.55 5.46
CA PHE A 103 -10.66 10.21 4.28
C PHE A 103 -10.29 8.83 3.74
N SER A 104 -9.00 8.51 3.65
CA SER A 104 -8.53 7.19 3.23
C SER A 104 -8.99 6.08 4.19
N CYS A 105 -9.08 6.33 5.50
CA CYS A 105 -9.63 5.38 6.47
C CYS A 105 -11.10 5.00 6.16
N PHE A 106 -11.86 5.91 5.56
CA PHE A 106 -13.28 5.70 5.26
C PHE A 106 -13.59 5.32 3.80
N CYS A 107 -12.62 5.41 2.89
CA CYS A 107 -12.82 5.05 1.48
C CYS A 107 -11.79 4.05 0.92
N GLY A 108 -10.74 3.75 1.67
CA GLY A 108 -9.73 2.74 1.30
C GLY A 108 -8.79 3.14 0.16
N LEU A 109 -8.77 4.40 -0.30
CA LEU A 109 -7.92 4.84 -1.39
C LEU A 109 -6.43 4.82 -1.03
N ARG A 110 -5.57 4.54 -2.01
CA ARG A 110 -4.12 4.67 -1.85
C ARG A 110 -3.70 6.13 -1.81
N HIS A 111 -2.52 6.41 -1.26
CA HIS A 111 -1.93 7.76 -1.26
C HIS A 111 -1.88 8.38 -2.66
N SER A 112 -1.48 7.61 -3.67
CA SER A 112 -1.44 8.08 -5.07
C SER A 112 -2.81 8.48 -5.60
N ASP A 113 -3.84 7.72 -5.26
CA ASP A 113 -5.21 7.97 -5.71
C ASP A 113 -5.79 9.21 -5.01
N ILE A 114 -5.53 9.38 -3.71
CA ILE A 114 -5.89 10.58 -2.94
C ILE A 114 -5.16 11.82 -3.46
N ALA A 115 -3.87 11.71 -3.78
CA ALA A 115 -3.09 12.82 -4.31
C ALA A 115 -3.52 13.26 -5.72
N ALA A 116 -4.09 12.33 -6.49
CA ALA A 116 -4.62 12.60 -7.82
C ALA A 116 -6.11 12.97 -7.84
N LEU A 117 -6.82 12.82 -6.72
CA LEU A 117 -8.26 13.01 -6.63
C LEU A 117 -8.67 14.44 -6.96
N THR A 118 -9.57 14.61 -7.92
CA THR A 118 -10.15 15.90 -8.35
C THR A 118 -11.61 16.00 -7.94
N TRP A 119 -12.17 17.20 -7.98
CA TRP A 119 -13.57 17.42 -7.65
C TRP A 119 -14.53 16.77 -8.64
N GLU A 120 -14.17 16.59 -9.91
CA GLU A 120 -14.97 15.87 -10.90
C GLU A 120 -15.15 14.37 -10.57
N ASN A 121 -14.25 13.81 -9.75
CA ASN A 121 -14.36 12.43 -9.30
C ASN A 121 -15.46 12.24 -8.23
N LEU A 122 -15.96 13.33 -7.65
CA LEU A 122 -17.03 13.33 -6.65
C LEU A 122 -18.35 13.71 -7.32
N ARG A 123 -19.18 12.72 -7.61
CA ARG A 123 -20.44 12.89 -8.34
C ARG A 123 -21.64 12.62 -7.45
N LYS A 124 -22.77 13.24 -7.74
CA LYS A 124 -24.05 12.93 -7.11
C LYS A 124 -24.74 11.80 -7.88
N ASP A 125 -25.26 10.82 -7.17
CA ASP A 125 -26.18 9.84 -7.75
C ASP A 125 -27.61 10.42 -7.87
N LYS A 126 -28.53 9.62 -8.43
CA LYS A 126 -29.93 10.03 -8.61
C LYS A 126 -30.65 10.34 -7.28
N ALA A 127 -30.20 9.77 -6.18
CA ALA A 127 -30.71 9.99 -4.84
C ALA A 127 -30.02 11.15 -4.10
N GLY A 128 -29.04 11.83 -4.74
CA GLY A 128 -28.31 12.95 -4.16
C GLY A 128 -27.11 12.55 -3.29
N ASN A 129 -26.82 11.24 -3.14
CA ASN A 129 -25.65 10.80 -2.40
C ASN A 129 -24.37 11.05 -3.18
N THR A 130 -23.29 11.38 -2.48
CA THR A 130 -22.00 11.57 -3.11
C THR A 130 -21.33 10.23 -3.36
N GLN A 131 -20.93 10.00 -4.59
CA GLN A 131 -20.16 8.84 -5.03
C GLN A 131 -18.80 9.26 -5.53
N LEU A 132 -17.81 8.43 -5.23
CA LEU A 132 -16.46 8.54 -5.74
C LEU A 132 -16.32 7.69 -7.01
N HIS A 133 -15.85 8.29 -8.11
CA HIS A 133 -15.56 7.60 -9.37
C HIS A 133 -14.13 7.90 -9.78
N ILE A 134 -13.25 6.91 -9.72
CA ILE A 134 -11.83 7.06 -10.07
C ILE A 134 -11.31 5.87 -10.87
N ILE A 135 -10.26 6.12 -11.62
CA ILE A 135 -9.37 5.08 -12.16
C ILE A 135 -8.14 5.06 -11.25
N GLN A 136 -7.87 3.93 -10.61
CA GLN A 136 -6.73 3.80 -9.69
C GLN A 136 -5.40 3.93 -10.44
N GLN A 137 -4.49 4.74 -9.91
CA GLN A 137 -3.18 5.00 -10.53
C GLN A 137 -2.33 3.73 -10.70
N LYS A 138 -2.39 2.81 -9.74
CA LYS A 138 -1.53 1.62 -9.73
C LYS A 138 -2.07 0.45 -10.55
N THR A 139 -3.37 0.20 -10.50
CA THR A 139 -4.01 -1.01 -11.06
C THR A 139 -4.83 -0.72 -12.30
N GLN A 140 -5.09 0.56 -12.63
CA GLN A 140 -5.97 1.01 -13.70
C GLN A 140 -7.42 0.50 -13.56
N GLU A 141 -7.78 -0.01 -12.38
CA GLU A 141 -9.13 -0.46 -12.07
C GLU A 141 -10.06 0.74 -11.83
N ILE A 142 -11.26 0.67 -12.38
CA ILE A 142 -12.31 1.66 -12.14
C ILE A 142 -12.97 1.34 -10.80
N ILE A 143 -12.99 2.33 -9.90
CA ILE A 143 -13.69 2.25 -8.63
C ILE A 143 -14.85 3.22 -8.61
N SER A 144 -16.02 2.70 -8.25
CA SER A 144 -17.21 3.47 -7.92
C SER A 144 -17.62 3.12 -6.49
N LEU A 145 -17.59 4.10 -5.59
CA LEU A 145 -17.79 3.90 -4.16
C LEU A 145 -18.71 5.00 -3.59
N PRO A 146 -19.84 4.66 -2.95
CA PRO A 146 -20.61 5.64 -2.19
C PRO A 146 -19.80 6.11 -0.99
N LEU A 147 -19.76 7.41 -0.74
CA LEU A 147 -19.04 7.99 0.39
C LEU A 147 -19.94 8.03 1.63
N SER A 148 -19.39 7.51 2.74
CA SER A 148 -20.05 7.61 4.05
C SER A 148 -20.07 9.06 4.55
N PRO A 149 -20.97 9.40 5.49
CA PRO A 149 -20.97 10.71 6.14
C PRO A 149 -19.63 11.06 6.79
N GLU A 150 -18.91 10.06 7.34
CA GLU A 150 -17.58 10.22 7.94
C GLU A 150 -16.54 10.59 6.89
N ALA A 151 -16.58 9.95 5.72
CA ALA A 151 -15.71 10.32 4.61
C ALA A 151 -16.00 11.74 4.12
N LEU A 152 -17.27 12.10 3.97
CA LEU A 152 -17.70 13.44 3.52
C LEU A 152 -17.22 14.55 4.46
N LYS A 153 -17.21 14.33 5.78
CA LYS A 153 -16.69 15.27 6.79
C LYS A 153 -15.20 15.58 6.59
N GLN A 154 -14.44 14.67 5.97
CA GLN A 154 -13.01 14.87 5.73
C GLN A 154 -12.72 15.67 4.47
N LEU A 155 -13.70 15.85 3.58
CA LEU A 155 -13.51 16.67 2.40
C LEU A 155 -13.28 18.14 2.82
N PRO A 156 -12.27 18.82 2.23
CA PRO A 156 -12.10 20.25 2.45
C PRO A 156 -13.28 21.01 1.81
N LYS A 157 -13.49 22.27 2.23
CA LYS A 157 -14.46 23.14 1.56
C LYS A 157 -14.01 23.39 0.12
N ARG A 158 -14.87 23.11 -0.85
CA ARG A 158 -14.53 23.28 -2.27
C ARG A 158 -14.30 24.75 -2.64
N GLY A 159 -15.09 25.67 -2.09
CA GLY A 159 -15.00 27.10 -2.39
C GLY A 159 -15.16 27.37 -3.90
N LYS A 160 -14.16 28.05 -4.49
CA LYS A 160 -14.10 28.39 -5.93
C LYS A 160 -13.32 27.38 -6.76
N ALA A 161 -12.94 26.21 -6.21
CA ALA A 161 -12.17 25.21 -6.92
C ALA A 161 -12.94 24.65 -8.14
N LEU A 162 -12.25 24.51 -9.25
CA LEU A 162 -12.77 23.93 -10.50
C LEU A 162 -12.94 22.41 -10.34
N ASP A 163 -13.66 21.77 -11.24
CA ASP A 163 -13.82 20.32 -11.27
C ASP A 163 -12.49 19.59 -11.44
N THR A 164 -11.58 20.16 -12.21
CA THR A 164 -10.24 19.63 -12.46
C THR A 164 -9.24 19.86 -11.33
N ASP A 165 -9.58 20.71 -10.37
CA ASP A 165 -8.70 20.96 -9.22
C ASP A 165 -8.67 19.78 -8.25
N ARG A 166 -7.51 19.58 -7.64
CA ARG A 166 -7.34 18.50 -6.65
C ARG A 166 -8.12 18.79 -5.39
N VAL A 167 -8.74 17.75 -4.84
CA VAL A 167 -9.48 17.82 -3.57
C VAL A 167 -8.50 18.04 -2.41
N PHE A 168 -7.39 17.30 -2.37
CA PHE A 168 -6.37 17.39 -1.32
C PHE A 168 -5.10 18.00 -1.88
N ASN A 169 -5.00 19.33 -1.83
CA ASN A 169 -3.84 20.06 -2.34
C ASN A 169 -2.65 19.96 -1.39
N GLY A 170 -1.43 20.03 -1.94
CA GLY A 170 -0.18 20.12 -1.17
C GLY A 170 0.23 18.83 -0.47
N LEU A 171 -0.29 17.67 -0.89
CA LEU A 171 0.20 16.40 -0.38
C LEU A 171 1.63 16.15 -0.85
N ILE A 172 2.49 15.79 0.09
CA ILE A 172 3.90 15.53 -0.12
C ILE A 172 4.16 14.06 -0.50
N SER A 173 5.43 13.72 -0.82
CA SER A 173 5.80 12.35 -1.16
C SER A 173 5.40 11.34 -0.07
N LEU A 174 5.08 10.10 -0.49
CA LEU A 174 4.63 9.05 0.43
C LEU A 174 5.63 8.77 1.56
N GLY A 175 6.94 8.79 1.29
CA GLY A 175 7.98 8.57 2.31
C GLY A 175 7.90 9.61 3.41
N ARG A 176 7.86 10.89 3.04
CA ARG A 176 7.74 11.99 4.01
C ARG A 176 6.40 11.99 4.73
N THR A 177 5.33 11.67 4.01
CA THR A 177 3.99 11.47 4.59
C THR A 177 4.01 10.44 5.70
N ASN A 178 4.62 9.27 5.47
CA ASN A 178 4.69 8.20 6.47
C ASN A 178 5.49 8.60 7.73
N GLU A 179 6.60 9.33 7.58
CA GLU A 179 7.37 9.86 8.72
C GLU A 179 6.49 10.76 9.61
N ILE A 180 5.76 11.67 8.98
CA ILE A 180 4.89 12.63 9.66
C ILE A 180 3.71 11.92 10.34
N LEU A 181 3.05 11.00 9.64
CA LEU A 181 1.94 10.21 10.18
C LEU A 181 2.38 9.34 11.37
N SER A 182 3.57 8.73 11.28
CA SER A 182 4.12 7.94 12.39
C SER A 182 4.37 8.78 13.65
N ARG A 183 4.80 10.04 13.49
CA ARG A 183 4.95 10.98 14.60
C ARG A 183 3.59 11.36 15.18
N TRP A 184 2.65 11.76 14.33
CA TRP A 184 1.29 12.11 14.76
C TRP A 184 0.59 10.99 15.52
N GLY A 185 0.79 9.72 15.09
CA GLY A 185 0.26 8.56 15.84
C GLY A 185 0.85 8.45 17.25
N LYS A 186 2.16 8.70 17.40
CA LYS A 186 2.81 8.73 18.72
C LYS A 186 2.28 9.87 19.59
N ASP A 187 2.11 11.06 19.00
CA ASP A 187 1.55 12.23 19.70
C ASP A 187 0.11 11.97 20.18
N ALA A 188 -0.63 11.13 19.44
CA ALA A 188 -1.94 10.64 19.83
C ALA A 188 -1.91 9.48 20.85
N GLY A 189 -0.73 9.01 21.28
CA GLY A 189 -0.59 7.88 22.21
C GLY A 189 -0.78 6.49 21.56
N ILE A 190 -0.83 6.41 20.22
CA ILE A 190 -1.03 5.16 19.51
C ILE A 190 0.31 4.46 19.32
N GLN A 191 0.42 3.22 19.82
CA GLN A 191 1.67 2.43 19.75
C GLN A 191 1.96 1.83 18.37
N LYS A 192 0.94 1.77 17.49
CA LYS A 192 1.05 1.23 16.13
C LYS A 192 1.87 2.15 15.22
N HIS A 193 2.64 1.55 14.31
CA HIS A 193 3.40 2.29 13.30
C HIS A 193 2.48 2.77 12.18
N ILE A 194 2.00 4.00 12.28
CA ILE A 194 1.06 4.57 11.31
C ILE A 194 1.78 4.97 10.03
N THR A 195 1.36 4.37 8.92
CA THR A 195 1.71 4.75 7.55
C THR A 195 0.44 5.04 6.77
N PHE A 196 0.52 5.70 5.61
CA PHE A 196 -0.66 5.97 4.80
C PHE A 196 -1.40 4.68 4.39
N HIS A 197 -0.66 3.58 4.24
CA HIS A 197 -1.26 2.28 3.88
C HIS A 197 -2.10 1.66 5.01
N VAL A 198 -1.82 2.02 6.26
CA VAL A 198 -2.63 1.62 7.43
C VAL A 198 -4.08 2.10 7.28
N ALA A 199 -4.31 3.30 6.73
CA ALA A 199 -5.67 3.79 6.48
C ALA A 199 -6.48 2.83 5.60
N ARG A 200 -5.86 2.29 4.55
CA ARG A 200 -6.52 1.33 3.65
C ARG A 200 -6.76 -0.03 4.33
N HIS A 201 -5.85 -0.51 5.17
CA HIS A 201 -6.09 -1.70 5.99
C HIS A 201 -7.22 -1.47 7.00
N THR A 202 -7.27 -0.30 7.60
CA THR A 202 -8.35 0.14 8.49
C THR A 202 -9.70 0.06 7.79
N HIS A 203 -9.81 0.62 6.58
CA HIS A 203 -11.04 0.54 5.79
C HIS A 203 -11.45 -0.91 5.52
N ALA A 204 -10.49 -1.74 5.06
CA ALA A 204 -10.76 -3.15 4.77
C ALA A 204 -11.29 -3.90 6.00
N THR A 205 -10.59 -3.78 7.14
CA THR A 205 -10.99 -4.43 8.38
C THR A 205 -12.34 -3.92 8.88
N MET A 206 -12.58 -2.61 8.82
CA MET A 206 -13.85 -2.00 9.20
C MET A 206 -15.01 -2.55 8.35
N MET A 207 -14.87 -2.63 7.03
CA MET A 207 -15.90 -3.18 6.14
C MET A 207 -16.21 -4.64 6.46
N ILE A 208 -15.18 -5.46 6.69
CA ILE A 208 -15.38 -6.88 7.08
C ILE A 208 -16.07 -6.97 8.44
N THR A 209 -15.68 -6.16 9.42
CA THR A 209 -16.30 -6.12 10.76
C THR A 209 -17.78 -5.70 10.68
N LEU A 210 -18.13 -4.84 9.74
CA LEU A 210 -19.52 -4.44 9.46
C LEU A 210 -20.31 -5.47 8.64
N GLY A 211 -19.73 -6.63 8.33
CA GLY A 211 -20.41 -7.74 7.67
C GLY A 211 -20.26 -7.78 6.15
N ALA A 212 -19.44 -6.91 5.55
CA ALA A 212 -19.16 -7.01 4.12
C ALA A 212 -18.33 -8.27 3.83
N ASP A 213 -18.69 -9.01 2.79
CA ASP A 213 -17.91 -10.17 2.35
C ASP A 213 -16.56 -9.75 1.75
N ILE A 214 -15.57 -10.63 1.85
CA ILE A 214 -14.20 -10.35 1.43
C ILE A 214 -14.07 -10.07 -0.07
N TYR A 215 -14.94 -10.64 -0.91
CA TYR A 215 -14.94 -10.40 -2.35
C TYR A 215 -15.37 -8.96 -2.63
N THR A 216 -16.47 -8.50 -2.02
CA THR A 216 -16.93 -7.10 -2.10
C THR A 216 -15.86 -6.15 -1.63
N VAL A 217 -15.23 -6.40 -0.46
CA VAL A 217 -14.14 -5.56 0.05
C VAL A 217 -12.95 -5.54 -0.92
N SER A 218 -12.58 -6.69 -1.50
CA SER A 218 -11.51 -6.79 -2.49
C SER A 218 -11.80 -5.93 -3.72
N LYS A 219 -13.03 -5.95 -4.23
CA LYS A 219 -13.49 -5.14 -5.38
C LYS A 219 -13.50 -3.65 -5.05
N LEU A 220 -14.05 -3.24 -3.91
CA LEU A 220 -14.04 -1.84 -3.46
C LEU A 220 -12.63 -1.29 -3.30
N LEU A 221 -11.69 -2.13 -2.91
CA LEU A 221 -10.29 -1.77 -2.84
C LEU A 221 -9.59 -1.80 -4.22
N GLY A 222 -10.18 -2.35 -5.28
CA GLY A 222 -9.55 -2.54 -6.58
C GLY A 222 -8.35 -3.49 -6.50
N HIS A 223 -8.50 -4.61 -5.80
CA HIS A 223 -7.53 -5.69 -5.82
C HIS A 223 -7.83 -6.63 -6.98
N THR A 224 -6.85 -6.86 -7.84
CA THR A 224 -6.93 -7.82 -8.95
C THR A 224 -6.96 -9.27 -8.46
N ASN A 225 -6.44 -9.53 -7.25
CA ASN A 225 -6.42 -10.85 -6.63
C ASN A 225 -6.96 -10.74 -5.19
N ILE A 226 -7.97 -11.55 -4.88
CA ILE A 226 -8.63 -11.62 -3.56
C ILE A 226 -7.65 -11.98 -2.43
N GLN A 227 -6.62 -12.77 -2.71
CA GLN A 227 -5.56 -13.12 -1.73
C GLN A 227 -4.83 -11.90 -1.18
N THR A 228 -4.92 -10.74 -1.85
CA THR A 228 -4.36 -9.48 -1.36
C THR A 228 -5.19 -8.89 -0.21
N THR A 229 -6.46 -9.28 -0.11
CA THR A 229 -7.40 -8.84 0.93
C THR A 229 -7.41 -9.79 2.13
N GLN A 230 -7.05 -11.05 1.93
CA GLN A 230 -6.82 -12.04 2.99
C GLN A 230 -5.51 -11.75 3.75
#